data_539ed6c97a67b30701fdc2b2ed4c73ce
#
_entry.id   539ed6c97a67b30701fdc2b2ed4c73ce
#
_cell.length_a   1.000
_cell.length_b   1.000
_cell.length_c   1.000
_cell.angle_alpha   90.00
_cell.angle_beta   90.00
_cell.angle_gamma   90.00
#
_symmetry.space_group_name_H-M   'P 1'
#
loop_
_entity.id
_entity.type
_entity.pdbx_description
1 polymer ?
#
loop_
_entity_poly.entity_id
_entity_poly.type
_entity_poly.pdbx_seq_one_letter_code
_entity_poly.pdbx_strand_id
1 'polypeptide(L)'
;MSKLIVITDPYPRTLDLIFTKKKLKELKSKYEIITPPKINKKKFYENNIHKAAFIMGQPDLDMSLLSKAKKLKAVINVESNFMDNIDYEYCFKKGIHVIATSPVFSKPVAELALGLTLSLLRDIHNSHKDFLNKTEKYGLESNLKSSLLSEKKIGLLGYGDLAKALTPLLVPFSRNINVYDPWVPSKTIKDDGFNTITLENMFKTCDVIYVLAAITKNNQSLIDKKLLDKLKSNSLFILMSRAAVVNFKDLINRVKKGDIYVATDVFPEEPVKKNDPIRKVKNFLFSAHRAGALKHTFTEMGEIVLEDMRLISKNLPPRLCKRAERETVRLIRSKPVAIN
;
A
#
# COMPACT_ATOMS: atom_id res chain seq x y z
N MET A 1 -11.61 -9.21 -36.91
CA MET A 1 -12.30 -8.37 -35.90
C MET A 1 -11.47 -7.14 -35.62
N SER A 2 -12.09 -5.96 -35.51
CA SER A 2 -11.39 -4.74 -35.10
C SER A 2 -10.86 -4.89 -33.66
N LYS A 3 -9.66 -4.33 -33.41
CA LYS A 3 -9.07 -4.35 -32.06
C LYS A 3 -9.94 -3.56 -31.07
N LEU A 4 -10.01 -4.01 -29.83
CA LEU A 4 -10.61 -3.23 -28.75
C LEU A 4 -9.74 -2.01 -28.42
N ILE A 5 -10.39 -0.87 -28.21
CA ILE A 5 -9.70 0.41 -27.94
C ILE A 5 -9.42 0.55 -26.45
N VAL A 6 -8.20 0.94 -26.12
CA VAL A 6 -7.73 1.26 -24.78
C VAL A 6 -7.32 2.72 -24.71
N ILE A 7 -7.96 3.51 -23.87
CA ILE A 7 -7.46 4.84 -23.50
C ILE A 7 -6.41 4.67 -22.43
N THR A 8 -5.19 5.22 -22.64
CA THR A 8 -4.08 5.13 -21.68
C THR A 8 -3.73 6.50 -21.15
N ASP A 9 -3.99 6.72 -19.86
CA ASP A 9 -3.65 7.94 -19.12
C ASP A 9 -3.06 7.60 -17.73
N PRO A 10 -1.91 6.90 -17.70
CA PRO A 10 -1.36 6.31 -16.48
C PRO A 10 -0.64 7.30 -15.57
N TYR A 11 -0.64 8.62 -15.86
CA TYR A 11 0.07 9.62 -15.04
C TYR A 11 -0.24 9.46 -13.54
N PRO A 12 0.78 9.56 -12.66
CA PRO A 12 2.18 9.97 -12.88
C PRO A 12 3.09 8.90 -13.50
N ARG A 13 2.61 7.68 -13.71
CA ARG A 13 3.38 6.61 -14.35
C ARG A 13 3.39 6.75 -15.88
N THR A 14 4.17 5.90 -16.54
CA THR A 14 4.22 5.78 -18.00
C THR A 14 4.04 4.34 -18.42
N LEU A 15 3.64 4.09 -19.65
CA LEU A 15 3.53 2.72 -20.17
C LEU A 15 4.89 2.00 -20.15
N ASP A 16 5.98 2.71 -20.45
CA ASP A 16 7.34 2.14 -20.45
C ASP A 16 7.84 1.79 -19.04
N LEU A 17 7.27 2.42 -18.00
CA LEU A 17 7.56 2.06 -16.61
C LEU A 17 6.82 0.79 -16.18
N ILE A 18 5.51 0.69 -16.54
CA ILE A 18 4.64 -0.39 -16.06
C ILE A 18 4.65 -1.64 -16.95
N PHE A 19 5.22 -1.57 -18.13
CA PHE A 19 5.35 -2.71 -19.02
C PHE A 19 6.80 -3.00 -19.40
N THR A 20 7.18 -4.27 -19.45
CA THR A 20 8.39 -4.66 -20.17
C THR A 20 8.22 -4.38 -21.67
N LYS A 21 9.32 -4.19 -22.42
CA LYS A 21 9.28 -4.01 -23.89
C LYS A 21 8.45 -5.10 -24.58
N LYS A 22 8.61 -6.36 -24.14
CA LYS A 22 7.86 -7.51 -24.67
C LYS A 22 6.36 -7.37 -24.41
N LYS A 23 5.97 -7.04 -23.18
CA LYS A 23 4.55 -6.89 -22.78
C LYS A 23 3.90 -5.66 -23.40
N LEU A 24 4.63 -4.57 -23.55
CA LEU A 24 4.13 -3.39 -24.25
C LEU A 24 3.88 -3.69 -25.76
N LYS A 25 4.76 -4.46 -26.39
CA LYS A 25 4.53 -4.94 -27.75
C LYS A 25 3.29 -5.85 -27.84
N GLU A 26 3.10 -6.74 -26.85
CA GLU A 26 1.91 -7.58 -26.74
C GLU A 26 0.63 -6.73 -26.59
N LEU A 27 0.62 -5.73 -25.71
CA LEU A 27 -0.49 -4.80 -25.55
C LEU A 27 -0.88 -4.14 -26.87
N LYS A 28 0.10 -3.53 -27.57
CA LYS A 28 -0.10 -2.85 -28.86
C LYS A 28 -0.51 -3.81 -30.00
N SER A 29 -0.14 -5.07 -29.93
CA SER A 29 -0.55 -6.06 -30.93
C SER A 29 -2.02 -6.47 -30.78
N LYS A 30 -2.52 -6.54 -29.54
CA LYS A 30 -3.88 -7.00 -29.21
C LYS A 30 -4.93 -5.89 -29.17
N TYR A 31 -4.50 -4.67 -28.81
CA TYR A 31 -5.39 -3.53 -28.57
C TYR A 31 -4.97 -2.32 -29.41
N GLU A 32 -5.92 -1.48 -29.74
CA GLU A 32 -5.69 -0.14 -30.28
C GLU A 32 -5.51 0.84 -29.11
N ILE A 33 -4.35 1.50 -29.06
CA ILE A 33 -4.00 2.41 -27.97
C ILE A 33 -4.23 3.85 -28.40
N ILE A 34 -5.03 4.58 -27.64
CA ILE A 34 -5.19 6.03 -27.79
C ILE A 34 -4.82 6.71 -26.48
N THR A 35 -4.12 7.84 -26.56
CA THR A 35 -3.62 8.55 -25.38
C THR A 35 -4.12 9.98 -25.40
N PRO A 36 -4.70 10.50 -24.30
CA PRO A 36 -5.13 11.88 -24.22
C PRO A 36 -3.95 12.84 -24.31
N PRO A 37 -4.11 14.01 -24.91
CA PRO A 37 -3.10 15.06 -24.89
C PRO A 37 -2.93 15.59 -23.45
N LYS A 38 -1.80 16.25 -23.19
CA LYS A 38 -1.54 16.85 -21.86
C LYS A 38 -2.54 17.97 -21.52
N ILE A 39 -3.03 18.68 -22.52
CA ILE A 39 -3.97 19.79 -22.39
C ILE A 39 -5.31 19.36 -22.99
N ASN A 40 -6.43 19.87 -22.44
CA ASN A 40 -7.79 19.54 -22.89
C ASN A 40 -8.19 18.05 -22.78
N LYS A 41 -7.71 17.35 -21.75
CA LYS A 41 -8.08 15.96 -21.51
C LYS A 41 -9.57 15.72 -21.46
N LYS A 42 -10.35 16.61 -20.82
CA LYS A 42 -11.81 16.47 -20.71
C LYS A 42 -12.47 16.36 -22.09
N LYS A 43 -12.13 17.27 -23.00
CA LYS A 43 -12.65 17.25 -24.40
C LYS A 43 -12.24 15.98 -25.14
N PHE A 44 -11.02 15.46 -24.87
CA PHE A 44 -10.60 14.19 -25.45
C PHE A 44 -11.46 13.03 -24.97
N TYR A 45 -11.76 12.94 -23.66
CA TYR A 45 -12.65 11.91 -23.12
C TYR A 45 -14.06 12.04 -23.66
N GLU A 46 -14.63 13.25 -23.73
CA GLU A 46 -15.95 13.51 -24.30
C GLU A 46 -16.08 12.97 -25.74
N ASN A 47 -15.03 13.11 -26.55
CA ASN A 47 -15.01 12.71 -27.95
C ASN A 47 -14.65 11.24 -28.20
N ASN A 48 -14.01 10.54 -27.23
CA ASN A 48 -13.45 9.22 -27.49
C ASN A 48 -13.93 8.13 -26.55
N ILE A 49 -14.50 8.46 -25.38
CA ILE A 49 -14.84 7.48 -24.35
C ILE A 49 -15.87 6.44 -24.85
N HIS A 50 -16.75 6.83 -25.78
CA HIS A 50 -17.76 5.94 -26.36
C HIS A 50 -17.17 4.77 -27.18
N LYS A 51 -15.91 4.90 -27.63
CA LYS A 51 -15.19 3.88 -28.39
C LYS A 51 -14.41 2.93 -27.48
N ALA A 52 -14.04 3.37 -26.26
CA ALA A 52 -13.13 2.67 -25.37
C ALA A 52 -13.77 1.41 -24.75
N ALA A 53 -13.06 0.30 -24.84
CA ALA A 53 -13.34 -0.91 -24.08
C ALA A 53 -12.64 -0.92 -22.72
N PHE A 54 -11.48 -0.27 -22.62
CA PHE A 54 -10.70 -0.13 -21.41
C PHE A 54 -10.17 1.29 -21.23
N ILE A 55 -10.07 1.71 -19.98
CA ILE A 55 -9.35 2.93 -19.59
C ILE A 55 -8.27 2.48 -18.61
N MET A 56 -6.99 2.73 -18.93
CA MET A 56 -5.83 2.41 -18.09
C MET A 56 -5.23 3.70 -17.56
N GLY A 57 -5.46 3.98 -16.30
CA GLY A 57 -5.04 5.22 -15.64
C GLY A 57 -6.06 5.71 -14.62
N GLN A 58 -5.86 6.95 -14.17
CA GLN A 58 -6.63 7.58 -13.11
C GLN A 58 -7.34 8.88 -13.56
N PRO A 59 -8.06 8.91 -14.70
CA PRO A 59 -8.82 10.08 -15.08
C PRO A 59 -10.03 10.31 -14.16
N ASP A 60 -10.50 11.57 -14.14
CA ASP A 60 -11.79 11.89 -13.52
C ASP A 60 -12.92 11.42 -14.42
N LEU A 61 -13.72 10.48 -13.93
CA LEU A 61 -14.83 9.86 -14.66
C LEU A 61 -16.13 10.02 -13.88
N ASP A 62 -16.78 11.13 -14.08
CA ASP A 62 -18.12 11.38 -13.54
C ASP A 62 -19.20 10.60 -14.31
N MET A 63 -20.43 10.61 -13.79
CA MET A 63 -21.57 9.95 -14.41
C MET A 63 -21.84 10.50 -15.84
N SER A 64 -21.57 11.79 -16.10
CA SER A 64 -21.82 12.41 -17.40
C SER A 64 -20.91 11.83 -18.48
N LEU A 65 -19.65 11.58 -18.17
CA LEU A 65 -18.69 10.91 -19.06
C LEU A 65 -18.99 9.40 -19.17
N LEU A 66 -19.18 8.73 -18.03
CA LEU A 66 -19.44 7.30 -18.00
C LEU A 66 -20.72 6.91 -18.74
N SER A 67 -21.74 7.78 -18.75
CA SER A 67 -22.99 7.54 -19.49
C SER A 67 -22.78 7.43 -21.02
N LYS A 68 -21.72 8.06 -21.54
CA LYS A 68 -21.30 8.00 -22.95
C LYS A 68 -20.47 6.75 -23.27
N ALA A 69 -19.90 6.08 -22.25
CA ALA A 69 -18.95 4.99 -22.38
C ALA A 69 -19.63 3.63 -22.70
N LYS A 70 -20.35 3.54 -23.82
CA LYS A 70 -21.21 2.39 -24.16
C LYS A 70 -20.50 1.06 -24.31
N LYS A 71 -19.19 1.05 -24.60
CA LYS A 71 -18.37 -0.15 -24.83
C LYS A 71 -17.43 -0.45 -23.67
N LEU A 72 -17.41 0.39 -22.62
CA LEU A 72 -16.46 0.30 -21.53
C LEU A 72 -16.70 -0.96 -20.69
N LYS A 73 -15.69 -1.79 -20.58
CA LYS A 73 -15.67 -3.03 -19.80
C LYS A 73 -14.95 -2.86 -18.46
N ALA A 74 -13.86 -2.06 -18.45
CA ALA A 74 -13.12 -1.82 -17.21
C ALA A 74 -12.38 -0.47 -17.20
N VAL A 75 -12.26 0.09 -15.99
CA VAL A 75 -11.30 1.14 -15.62
C VAL A 75 -10.22 0.51 -14.75
N ILE A 76 -8.95 0.67 -15.15
CA ILE A 76 -7.79 0.01 -14.55
C ILE A 76 -6.91 1.08 -13.92
N ASN A 77 -6.97 1.19 -12.59
CA ASN A 77 -6.13 2.10 -11.84
C ASN A 77 -4.72 1.49 -11.69
N VAL A 78 -3.71 2.17 -12.20
CA VAL A 78 -2.30 1.76 -12.13
C VAL A 78 -1.55 2.41 -10.95
N GLU A 79 -2.29 2.94 -9.99
CA GLU A 79 -1.81 3.36 -8.68
C GLU A 79 -2.11 2.31 -7.60
N SER A 80 -1.64 2.54 -6.39
CA SER A 80 -1.70 1.55 -5.31
C SER A 80 -3.09 1.38 -4.68
N ASN A 81 -4.04 2.27 -4.94
CA ASN A 81 -5.38 2.22 -4.35
C ASN A 81 -6.44 2.84 -5.26
N PHE A 82 -7.70 2.60 -4.93
CA PHE A 82 -8.82 3.33 -5.51
C PHE A 82 -8.83 4.77 -5.02
N MET A 83 -9.29 5.67 -5.88
CA MET A 83 -9.34 7.11 -5.64
C MET A 83 -10.75 7.64 -5.83
N ASP A 84 -11.03 8.82 -5.32
CA ASP A 84 -12.33 9.50 -5.43
C ASP A 84 -12.44 10.27 -6.77
N ASN A 85 -12.20 9.55 -7.87
CA ASN A 85 -12.17 10.12 -9.23
C ASN A 85 -13.11 9.42 -10.22
N ILE A 86 -13.89 8.44 -9.74
CA ILE A 86 -14.77 7.62 -10.57
C ILE A 86 -16.13 7.55 -9.90
N ASP A 87 -17.20 7.65 -10.67
CA ASP A 87 -18.54 7.27 -10.20
C ASP A 87 -18.62 5.72 -10.11
N TYR A 88 -18.23 5.18 -8.97
CA TYR A 88 -18.22 3.74 -8.72
C TYR A 88 -19.63 3.13 -8.77
N GLU A 89 -20.64 3.84 -8.25
CA GLU A 89 -22.02 3.33 -8.25
C GLU A 89 -22.54 3.15 -9.67
N TYR A 90 -22.23 4.10 -10.56
CA TYR A 90 -22.54 3.96 -11.98
C TYR A 90 -21.84 2.76 -12.59
N CYS A 91 -20.55 2.58 -12.31
CA CYS A 91 -19.78 1.44 -12.80
C CYS A 91 -20.37 0.11 -12.34
N PHE A 92 -20.69 -0.03 -11.06
CA PHE A 92 -21.33 -1.23 -10.52
C PHE A 92 -22.68 -1.52 -11.15
N LYS A 93 -23.52 -0.48 -11.33
CA LYS A 93 -24.85 -0.61 -11.98
C LYS A 93 -24.75 -1.06 -13.43
N LYS A 94 -23.68 -0.68 -14.13
CA LYS A 94 -23.44 -0.99 -15.55
C LYS A 94 -22.56 -2.22 -15.77
N GLY A 95 -22.09 -2.88 -14.73
CA GLY A 95 -21.18 -4.03 -14.84
C GLY A 95 -19.79 -3.67 -15.35
N ILE A 96 -19.37 -2.40 -15.22
CA ILE A 96 -18.03 -1.94 -15.55
C ILE A 96 -17.10 -2.29 -14.39
N HIS A 97 -16.09 -3.09 -14.66
CA HIS A 97 -15.10 -3.41 -13.64
C HIS A 97 -14.24 -2.19 -13.32
N VAL A 98 -14.06 -1.89 -12.04
CA VAL A 98 -13.04 -0.95 -11.58
C VAL A 98 -12.00 -1.74 -10.80
N ILE A 99 -10.77 -1.77 -11.29
CA ILE A 99 -9.70 -2.59 -10.75
C ILE A 99 -8.43 -1.76 -10.53
N ALA A 100 -7.58 -2.20 -9.59
CA ALA A 100 -6.34 -1.53 -9.24
C ALA A 100 -5.17 -2.52 -9.17
N THR A 101 -3.98 -2.04 -9.49
CA THR A 101 -2.75 -2.84 -9.47
C THR A 101 -2.09 -2.96 -8.09
N SER A 102 -2.79 -2.59 -7.02
CA SER A 102 -2.26 -2.63 -5.65
C SER A 102 -1.63 -3.95 -5.21
N PRO A 103 -2.07 -5.16 -5.65
CA PRO A 103 -1.47 -6.41 -5.21
C PRO A 103 0.04 -6.53 -5.47
N VAL A 104 0.56 -5.91 -6.54
CA VAL A 104 2.00 -5.99 -6.88
C VAL A 104 2.91 -5.38 -5.81
N PHE A 105 2.39 -4.46 -4.99
CA PHE A 105 3.15 -3.80 -3.92
C PHE A 105 3.26 -4.62 -2.65
N SER A 106 2.46 -5.69 -2.49
CA SER A 106 2.32 -6.39 -1.22
C SER A 106 3.61 -7.07 -0.78
N LYS A 107 4.26 -7.81 -1.68
CA LYS A 107 5.51 -8.52 -1.38
C LYS A 107 6.66 -7.58 -1.04
N PRO A 108 7.01 -6.57 -1.89
CA PRO A 108 8.14 -5.70 -1.58
C PRO A 108 7.91 -4.87 -0.30
N VAL A 109 6.67 -4.46 0.00
CA VAL A 109 6.36 -3.79 1.26
C VAL A 109 6.51 -4.73 2.45
N ALA A 110 6.09 -5.99 2.33
CA ALA A 110 6.25 -7.00 3.38
C ALA A 110 7.73 -7.29 3.69
N GLU A 111 8.56 -7.43 2.67
CA GLU A 111 10.01 -7.64 2.83
C GLU A 111 10.69 -6.46 3.52
N LEU A 112 10.37 -5.23 3.11
CA LEU A 112 10.93 -4.04 3.78
C LEU A 112 10.45 -3.94 5.23
N ALA A 113 9.17 -4.24 5.51
CA ALA A 113 8.62 -4.24 6.86
C ALA A 113 9.37 -5.21 7.79
N LEU A 114 9.64 -6.44 7.32
CA LEU A 114 10.44 -7.41 8.06
C LEU A 114 11.88 -6.91 8.24
N GLY A 115 12.51 -6.38 7.18
CA GLY A 115 13.87 -5.84 7.23
C GLY A 115 14.01 -4.71 8.25
N LEU A 116 13.06 -3.76 8.29
CA LEU A 116 13.03 -2.68 9.28
C LEU A 116 12.83 -3.23 10.70
N THR A 117 11.98 -4.23 10.87
CA THR A 117 11.75 -4.88 12.16
C THR A 117 13.03 -5.55 12.70
N LEU A 118 13.70 -6.35 11.88
CA LEU A 118 14.96 -7.00 12.25
C LEU A 118 16.07 -5.97 12.50
N SER A 119 16.11 -4.88 11.72
CA SER A 119 17.06 -3.79 11.92
C SER A 119 16.88 -3.10 13.28
N LEU A 120 15.62 -2.89 13.73
CA LEU A 120 15.36 -2.34 15.06
C LEU A 120 15.63 -3.34 16.18
N LEU A 121 15.17 -4.60 16.05
CA LEU A 121 15.34 -5.62 17.09
C LEU A 121 16.81 -5.97 17.35
N ARG A 122 17.64 -5.91 16.33
CA ARG A 122 19.07 -6.28 16.39
C ARG A 122 20.00 -5.07 16.32
N ASP A 123 19.44 -3.86 16.32
CA ASP A 123 20.15 -2.57 16.26
C ASP A 123 21.16 -2.45 15.09
N ILE A 124 20.84 -3.10 13.95
CA ILE A 124 21.75 -3.23 12.80
C ILE A 124 22.20 -1.86 12.28
N HIS A 125 21.27 -0.91 12.19
CA HIS A 125 21.50 0.42 11.61
C HIS A 125 22.42 1.30 12.49
N ASN A 126 22.36 1.16 13.83
CA ASN A 126 23.28 1.88 14.71
C ASN A 126 24.61 1.16 14.80
N SER A 127 24.63 -0.17 14.94
CA SER A 127 25.85 -0.98 14.93
C SER A 127 26.72 -0.68 13.70
N HIS A 128 26.11 -0.55 12.51
CA HIS A 128 26.84 -0.14 11.31
C HIS A 128 27.43 1.27 11.42
N LYS A 129 26.70 2.25 11.96
CA LYS A 129 27.20 3.61 12.19
C LYS A 129 28.35 3.63 13.19
N ASP A 130 28.20 2.89 14.28
CA ASP A 130 29.21 2.82 15.33
C ASP A 130 30.52 2.25 14.77
N PHE A 131 30.44 1.20 13.93
CA PHE A 131 31.62 0.65 13.26
C PHE A 131 32.31 1.69 12.35
N LEU A 132 31.56 2.43 11.55
CA LEU A 132 32.14 3.49 10.70
C LEU A 132 32.76 4.63 11.52
N ASN A 133 32.21 4.91 12.68
CA ASN A 133 32.68 5.95 13.60
C ASN A 133 33.78 5.48 14.57
N LYS A 134 34.17 4.20 14.51
CA LYS A 134 35.17 3.59 15.42
C LYS A 134 34.73 3.64 16.90
N THR A 135 33.43 3.51 17.14
CA THR A 135 32.79 3.50 18.47
C THR A 135 32.05 2.21 18.74
N GLU A 136 32.28 1.21 17.88
CA GLU A 136 31.63 -0.09 17.97
C GLU A 136 31.98 -0.83 19.26
N LYS A 137 31.01 -1.61 19.75
CA LYS A 137 31.15 -2.52 20.86
C LYS A 137 31.05 -3.96 20.38
N TYR A 138 31.66 -4.88 21.09
CA TYR A 138 31.70 -6.31 20.72
C TYR A 138 30.94 -7.18 21.72
N GLY A 139 30.43 -8.32 21.22
CA GLY A 139 29.84 -9.36 22.04
C GLY A 139 28.54 -8.90 22.75
N LEU A 140 28.43 -9.25 24.03
CA LEU A 140 27.23 -8.99 24.83
C LEU A 140 26.99 -7.49 25.03
N GLU A 141 28.03 -6.70 25.19
CA GLU A 141 27.91 -5.25 25.44
C GLU A 141 27.20 -4.52 24.30
N SER A 142 27.40 -4.96 23.05
CA SER A 142 26.73 -4.40 21.89
C SER A 142 25.25 -4.82 21.77
N ASN A 143 24.85 -5.87 22.45
CA ASN A 143 23.54 -6.51 22.32
C ASN A 143 22.59 -6.32 23.50
N LEU A 144 22.92 -5.47 24.47
CA LEU A 144 22.12 -5.27 25.70
C LEU A 144 20.66 -4.86 25.44
N LYS A 145 20.37 -4.26 24.28
CA LYS A 145 19.01 -3.85 23.86
C LYS A 145 18.44 -4.72 22.73
N SER A 146 19.22 -5.67 22.24
CA SER A 146 18.80 -6.57 21.17
C SER A 146 17.85 -7.65 21.68
N SER A 147 16.94 -8.09 20.81
CA SER A 147 16.02 -9.19 21.12
C SER A 147 15.65 -9.99 19.86
N LEU A 148 15.10 -11.18 20.06
CA LEU A 148 14.69 -12.07 18.97
C LEU A 148 13.24 -11.81 18.58
N LEU A 149 12.94 -11.80 17.27
CA LEU A 149 11.57 -11.71 16.79
C LEU A 149 10.75 -12.95 17.17
N SER A 150 11.39 -14.11 17.32
CA SER A 150 10.74 -15.36 17.75
C SER A 150 10.12 -15.31 19.15
N GLU A 151 10.58 -14.41 19.99
CA GLU A 151 10.08 -14.22 21.36
C GLU A 151 8.98 -13.16 21.45
N LYS A 152 8.59 -12.55 20.31
CA LYS A 152 7.68 -11.41 20.29
C LYS A 152 6.24 -11.81 19.99
N LYS A 153 5.32 -11.17 20.69
CA LYS A 153 3.91 -11.15 20.35
C LYS A 153 3.69 -10.08 19.28
N ILE A 154 3.20 -10.50 18.12
CA ILE A 154 3.05 -9.66 16.93
C ILE A 154 1.60 -9.23 16.79
N GLY A 155 1.38 -7.94 16.53
CA GLY A 155 0.08 -7.35 16.20
C GLY A 155 0.06 -6.86 14.75
N LEU A 156 -0.99 -7.19 14.00
CA LEU A 156 -1.24 -6.69 12.65
C LEU A 156 -2.51 -5.84 12.68
N LEU A 157 -2.39 -4.54 12.47
CA LEU A 157 -3.51 -3.64 12.27
C LEU A 157 -3.82 -3.55 10.79
N GLY A 158 -4.90 -4.21 10.36
CA GLY A 158 -5.28 -4.44 8.98
C GLY A 158 -4.84 -5.81 8.46
N TYR A 159 -5.78 -6.53 7.81
CA TYR A 159 -5.57 -7.89 7.27
C TYR A 159 -5.88 -7.97 5.77
N GLY A 160 -5.40 -6.96 5.03
CA GLY A 160 -5.46 -6.91 3.57
C GLY A 160 -4.24 -7.54 2.89
N ASP A 161 -4.00 -7.14 1.63
CA ASP A 161 -2.93 -7.69 0.78
C ASP A 161 -1.54 -7.59 1.41
N LEU A 162 -1.24 -6.45 2.11
CA LEU A 162 0.04 -6.27 2.79
C LEU A 162 0.24 -7.28 3.93
N ALA A 163 -0.78 -7.48 4.76
CA ALA A 163 -0.71 -8.43 5.86
C ALA A 163 -0.59 -9.86 5.36
N LYS A 164 -1.35 -10.22 4.33
CA LYS A 164 -1.29 -11.56 3.71
C LYS A 164 0.06 -11.86 3.05
N ALA A 165 0.77 -10.83 2.58
CA ALA A 165 2.13 -10.98 2.09
C ALA A 165 3.17 -11.04 3.23
N LEU A 166 2.92 -10.35 4.35
CA LEU A 166 3.84 -10.29 5.49
C LEU A 166 3.75 -11.53 6.39
N THR A 167 2.56 -12.08 6.61
CA THR A 167 2.37 -13.22 7.53
C THR A 167 3.22 -14.45 7.19
N PRO A 168 3.37 -14.88 5.91
CA PRO A 168 4.27 -15.98 5.57
C PRO A 168 5.74 -15.72 5.92
N LEU A 169 6.16 -14.46 5.92
CA LEU A 169 7.52 -14.06 6.31
C LEU A 169 7.72 -14.05 7.82
N LEU A 170 6.64 -13.81 8.60
CA LEU A 170 6.67 -13.76 10.06
C LEU A 170 6.54 -15.14 10.73
N VAL A 171 5.73 -16.03 10.14
CA VAL A 171 5.44 -17.36 10.69
C VAL A 171 6.70 -18.18 11.02
N PRO A 172 7.81 -18.16 10.23
CA PRO A 172 9.05 -18.85 10.58
C PRO A 172 9.71 -18.33 11.87
N PHE A 173 9.46 -17.09 12.25
CA PHE A 173 9.99 -16.49 13.49
C PHE A 173 9.03 -16.69 14.66
N SER A 174 7.76 -16.33 14.49
CA SER A 174 6.77 -16.39 15.57
C SER A 174 5.39 -16.74 15.04
N ARG A 175 4.72 -17.68 15.71
CA ARG A 175 3.30 -18.00 15.45
C ARG A 175 2.35 -17.22 16.33
N ASN A 176 2.84 -16.38 17.25
CA ASN A 176 2.01 -15.54 18.11
C ASN A 176 1.62 -14.25 17.38
N ILE A 177 0.84 -14.40 16.30
CA ILE A 177 0.36 -13.33 15.43
C ILE A 177 -1.09 -13.05 15.77
N ASN A 178 -1.38 -11.79 16.09
CA ASN A 178 -2.67 -11.30 16.53
C ASN A 178 -3.15 -10.20 15.57
N VAL A 179 -4.35 -10.32 15.05
CA VAL A 179 -4.88 -9.46 13.99
C VAL A 179 -6.06 -8.65 14.49
N TYR A 180 -6.06 -7.36 14.20
CA TYR A 180 -7.22 -6.48 14.27
C TYR A 180 -7.58 -5.98 12.89
N ASP A 181 -8.75 -6.34 12.41
CA ASP A 181 -9.35 -5.81 11.19
C ASP A 181 -10.87 -5.76 11.36
N PRO A 182 -11.52 -4.58 11.24
CA PRO A 182 -12.96 -4.46 11.40
C PRO A 182 -13.76 -4.94 10.18
N TRP A 183 -13.11 -5.17 9.03
CA TRP A 183 -13.75 -5.53 7.77
C TRP A 183 -13.65 -7.03 7.44
N VAL A 184 -12.60 -7.69 7.97
CA VAL A 184 -12.38 -9.11 7.74
C VAL A 184 -13.03 -9.91 8.85
N PRO A 185 -13.93 -10.87 8.54
CA PRO A 185 -14.56 -11.71 9.56
C PRO A 185 -13.52 -12.43 10.42
N SER A 186 -13.75 -12.47 11.74
CA SER A 186 -12.86 -13.16 12.68
C SER A 186 -12.63 -14.64 12.32
N LYS A 187 -13.65 -15.29 11.73
CA LYS A 187 -13.52 -16.66 11.25
C LYS A 187 -12.43 -16.79 10.19
N THR A 188 -12.40 -15.89 9.19
CA THR A 188 -11.38 -15.92 8.13
C THR A 188 -9.96 -15.80 8.69
N ILE A 189 -9.75 -14.89 9.66
CA ILE A 189 -8.45 -14.70 10.32
C ILE A 189 -8.02 -15.97 11.07
N LYS A 190 -8.98 -16.63 11.76
CA LYS A 190 -8.72 -17.87 12.49
C LYS A 190 -8.48 -19.07 11.56
N ASP A 191 -9.21 -19.16 10.46
CA ASP A 191 -9.00 -20.20 9.44
C ASP A 191 -7.62 -20.08 8.79
N ASP A 192 -7.07 -18.85 8.66
CA ASP A 192 -5.70 -18.59 8.21
C ASP A 192 -4.64 -18.89 9.31
N GLY A 193 -5.05 -19.32 10.51
CA GLY A 193 -4.17 -19.76 11.61
C GLY A 193 -3.72 -18.63 12.55
N PHE A 194 -4.39 -17.47 12.57
CA PHE A 194 -4.03 -16.32 13.40
C PHE A 194 -5.10 -15.99 14.47
N ASN A 195 -4.68 -15.30 15.52
CA ASN A 195 -5.59 -14.87 16.58
C ASN A 195 -6.24 -13.54 16.24
N THR A 196 -7.47 -13.33 16.66
CA THR A 196 -8.11 -12.01 16.64
C THR A 196 -7.90 -11.28 17.97
N ILE A 197 -7.74 -9.95 17.91
CA ILE A 197 -7.50 -9.12 19.07
C ILE A 197 -8.23 -7.77 18.93
N THR A 198 -8.63 -7.15 20.04
CA THR A 198 -9.14 -5.78 19.99
C THR A 198 -8.00 -4.78 19.77
N LEU A 199 -8.30 -3.63 19.16
CA LEU A 199 -7.30 -2.59 18.91
C LEU A 199 -6.59 -2.18 20.21
N GLU A 200 -7.34 -1.96 21.29
CA GLU A 200 -6.77 -1.57 22.57
C GLU A 200 -5.84 -2.64 23.16
N ASN A 201 -6.26 -3.91 23.13
CA ASN A 201 -5.44 -5.02 23.64
C ASN A 201 -4.19 -5.24 22.79
N MET A 202 -4.24 -4.98 21.48
CA MET A 202 -3.06 -5.02 20.62
C MET A 202 -1.99 -4.06 21.14
N PHE A 203 -2.35 -2.79 21.40
CA PHE A 203 -1.41 -1.77 21.88
C PHE A 203 -0.91 -2.06 23.30
N LYS A 204 -1.75 -2.67 24.16
CA LYS A 204 -1.34 -3.06 25.53
C LYS A 204 -0.42 -4.28 25.59
N THR A 205 -0.54 -5.21 24.65
CA THR A 205 0.04 -6.54 24.84
C THR A 205 1.02 -7.00 23.76
N CYS A 206 0.97 -6.43 22.55
CA CYS A 206 1.90 -6.81 21.49
C CYS A 206 3.24 -6.10 21.63
N ASP A 207 4.30 -6.81 21.28
CA ASP A 207 5.68 -6.31 21.31
C ASP A 207 6.07 -5.65 20.00
N VAL A 208 5.51 -6.12 18.89
CA VAL A 208 5.70 -5.57 17.55
C VAL A 208 4.33 -5.33 16.93
N ILE A 209 4.05 -4.09 16.52
CA ILE A 209 2.79 -3.72 15.88
C ILE A 209 3.07 -3.22 14.47
N TYR A 210 2.53 -3.91 13.48
CA TYR A 210 2.53 -3.48 12.09
C TYR A 210 1.23 -2.74 11.76
N VAL A 211 1.33 -1.52 11.27
CA VAL A 211 0.20 -0.72 10.79
C VAL A 211 0.12 -0.87 9.27
N LEU A 212 -0.82 -1.70 8.83
CA LEU A 212 -1.00 -2.11 7.44
C LEU A 212 -2.36 -1.69 6.88
N ALA A 213 -3.23 -1.10 7.70
CA ALA A 213 -4.57 -0.69 7.34
C ALA A 213 -4.58 0.39 6.25
N ALA A 214 -5.39 0.21 5.21
CA ALA A 214 -5.64 1.25 4.22
C ALA A 214 -6.32 2.46 4.86
N ILE A 215 -6.05 3.66 4.32
CA ILE A 215 -6.71 4.87 4.79
C ILE A 215 -8.16 4.94 4.32
N THR A 216 -9.07 5.24 5.23
CA THR A 216 -10.49 5.45 4.97
C THR A 216 -10.96 6.75 5.63
N LYS A 217 -12.20 7.17 5.34
CA LYS A 217 -12.82 8.31 6.04
C LYS A 217 -12.89 8.10 7.56
N ASN A 218 -13.02 6.85 7.99
CA ASN A 218 -13.35 6.49 9.37
C ASN A 218 -12.13 6.18 10.23
N ASN A 219 -10.93 6.06 9.64
CA ASN A 219 -9.71 5.69 10.37
C ASN A 219 -8.59 6.74 10.29
N GLN A 220 -8.91 7.96 9.87
CA GLN A 220 -7.97 9.07 9.97
C GLN A 220 -7.65 9.34 11.44
N SER A 221 -6.35 9.40 11.76
CA SER A 221 -5.87 9.55 13.14
C SER A 221 -6.45 8.53 14.14
N LEU A 222 -6.83 7.33 13.65
CA LEU A 222 -7.31 6.24 14.49
C LEU A 222 -6.34 5.93 15.64
N ILE A 223 -5.04 6.03 15.35
CA ILE A 223 -3.98 5.84 16.33
C ILE A 223 -3.64 7.21 16.90
N ASP A 224 -4.32 7.55 17.97
CA ASP A 224 -4.17 8.79 18.72
C ASP A 224 -3.24 8.65 19.94
N LYS A 225 -3.07 9.75 20.68
CA LYS A 225 -2.28 9.77 21.91
C LYS A 225 -2.71 8.70 22.93
N LYS A 226 -4.05 8.50 23.10
CA LYS A 226 -4.58 7.54 24.10
C LYS A 226 -4.15 6.12 23.78
N LEU A 227 -4.16 5.78 22.49
CA LEU A 227 -3.76 4.46 22.02
C LEU A 227 -2.24 4.29 22.07
N LEU A 228 -1.48 5.31 21.66
CA LEU A 228 -0.03 5.31 21.70
C LEU A 228 0.54 5.22 23.13
N ASP A 229 -0.12 5.84 24.10
CA ASP A 229 0.29 5.76 25.51
C ASP A 229 0.11 4.35 26.13
N LYS A 230 -0.65 3.45 25.46
CA LYS A 230 -0.81 2.05 25.89
C LYS A 230 0.34 1.15 25.41
N LEU A 231 1.20 1.63 24.51
CA LEU A 231 2.34 0.87 24.02
C LEU A 231 3.27 0.47 25.15
N LYS A 232 3.64 -0.80 25.20
CA LYS A 232 4.63 -1.33 26.15
C LYS A 232 6.00 -0.70 25.93
N SER A 233 6.77 -0.55 26.99
CA SER A 233 8.18 -0.21 26.86
C SER A 233 8.91 -1.26 26.02
N ASN A 234 9.84 -0.80 25.20
CA ASN A 234 10.60 -1.58 24.22
C ASN A 234 9.76 -2.21 23.09
N SER A 235 8.50 -1.78 22.91
CA SER A 235 7.72 -2.21 21.76
C SER A 235 8.17 -1.53 20.46
N LEU A 236 7.95 -2.22 19.34
CA LEU A 236 8.21 -1.74 17.99
C LEU A 236 6.90 -1.36 17.32
N PHE A 237 6.87 -0.18 16.72
CA PHE A 237 5.74 0.32 15.93
C PHE A 237 6.19 0.51 14.49
N ILE A 238 5.68 -0.31 13.57
CA ILE A 238 6.09 -0.38 12.16
C ILE A 238 4.97 0.14 11.27
N LEU A 239 5.14 1.35 10.74
CA LEU A 239 4.13 2.03 9.92
C LEU A 239 4.44 1.89 8.44
N MET A 240 3.68 1.06 7.72
CA MET A 240 3.93 0.71 6.31
C MET A 240 2.78 1.05 5.37
N SER A 241 1.65 1.54 5.89
CA SER A 241 0.48 1.80 5.04
C SER A 241 0.35 3.28 4.63
N ARG A 242 -0.21 4.11 5.50
CA ARG A 242 -0.38 5.56 5.28
C ARG A 242 -0.22 6.31 6.60
N ALA A 243 0.50 7.42 6.58
CA ALA A 243 0.73 8.23 7.77
C ALA A 243 -0.57 8.78 8.38
N ALA A 244 -1.58 9.05 7.55
CA ALA A 244 -2.86 9.60 8.01
C ALA A 244 -3.68 8.67 8.94
N VAL A 245 -3.34 7.38 9.06
CA VAL A 245 -3.94 6.46 10.04
C VAL A 245 -3.49 6.81 11.46
N VAL A 246 -2.37 7.51 11.60
CA VAL A 246 -1.76 7.86 12.88
C VAL A 246 -1.81 9.36 13.08
N ASN A 247 -2.11 9.84 14.28
CA ASN A 247 -1.76 11.19 14.66
C ASN A 247 -0.23 11.28 14.77
N PHE A 248 0.40 11.77 13.72
CA PHE A 248 1.86 11.69 13.57
C PHE A 248 2.60 12.57 14.60
N LYS A 249 1.97 13.68 15.04
CA LYS A 249 2.50 14.53 16.11
C LYS A 249 2.53 13.77 17.44
N ASP A 250 1.48 13.04 17.75
CA ASP A 250 1.40 12.21 18.96
C ASP A 250 2.42 11.06 18.89
N LEU A 251 2.61 10.44 17.72
CA LEU A 251 3.63 9.41 17.52
C LEU A 251 5.04 9.95 17.80
N ILE A 252 5.40 11.12 17.25
CA ILE A 252 6.69 11.77 17.51
C ILE A 252 6.86 12.04 19.01
N ASN A 253 5.84 12.58 19.67
CA ASN A 253 5.88 12.87 21.09
C ASN A 253 6.04 11.59 21.93
N ARG A 254 5.39 10.49 21.52
CA ARG A 254 5.50 9.19 22.18
C ARG A 254 6.90 8.59 22.05
N VAL A 255 7.50 8.65 20.85
CA VAL A 255 8.87 8.16 20.61
C VAL A 255 9.90 8.96 21.40
N LYS A 256 9.72 10.27 21.53
CA LYS A 256 10.64 11.14 22.29
C LYS A 256 10.75 10.78 23.77
N LYS A 257 9.80 10.02 24.34
CA LYS A 257 9.93 9.47 25.71
C LYS A 257 11.07 8.42 25.79
N GLY A 258 11.52 7.87 24.66
CA GLY A 258 12.72 7.05 24.55
C GLY A 258 12.54 5.56 24.87
N ASP A 259 11.32 5.11 25.16
CA ASP A 259 11.00 3.77 25.61
C ASP A 259 10.30 2.88 24.56
N ILE A 260 10.09 3.40 23.34
CA ILE A 260 9.60 2.63 22.19
C ILE A 260 10.47 2.90 20.97
N TYR A 261 10.36 2.03 19.97
CA TYR A 261 11.05 2.14 18.69
C TYR A 261 10.04 2.20 17.56
N VAL A 262 10.30 3.05 16.57
CA VAL A 262 9.41 3.21 15.41
C VAL A 262 10.20 3.02 14.12
N ALA A 263 9.60 2.34 13.17
CA ALA A 263 10.03 2.41 11.77
C ALA A 263 8.86 2.90 10.90
N THR A 264 9.16 3.73 9.91
CA THR A 264 8.16 4.18 8.95
C THR A 264 8.73 4.31 7.54
N ASP A 265 7.90 3.99 6.56
CA ASP A 265 8.17 4.26 5.14
C ASP A 265 7.29 5.42 4.61
N VAL A 266 6.35 5.94 5.43
CA VAL A 266 5.36 6.94 4.99
C VAL A 266 5.29 8.13 5.95
N PHE A 267 5.00 9.32 5.39
CA PHE A 267 4.99 10.57 6.15
C PHE A 267 3.73 11.39 5.84
N PRO A 268 3.31 12.30 6.74
CA PRO A 268 2.16 13.19 6.51
C PRO A 268 2.33 14.11 5.30
N GLU A 269 3.55 14.58 5.07
CA GLU A 269 3.96 15.43 3.94
C GLU A 269 5.15 14.78 3.25
N GLU A 270 5.05 14.54 1.97
CA GLU A 270 6.08 13.92 1.15
C GLU A 270 6.32 14.76 -0.11
N PRO A 271 7.58 15.05 -0.44
CA PRO A 271 8.83 14.70 0.26
C PRO A 271 9.00 15.46 1.58
N VAL A 272 9.57 14.79 2.59
CA VAL A 272 9.89 15.41 3.89
C VAL A 272 10.94 16.50 3.73
N LYS A 273 10.67 17.71 4.22
CA LYS A 273 11.56 18.87 4.11
C LYS A 273 12.96 18.57 4.65
N LYS A 274 14.00 19.15 4.04
CA LYS A 274 15.41 18.91 4.44
C LYS A 274 15.69 19.29 5.89
N ASN A 275 15.04 20.33 6.40
CA ASN A 275 15.18 20.84 7.78
C ASN A 275 14.10 20.37 8.75
N ASP A 276 13.28 19.39 8.37
CA ASP A 276 12.21 18.87 9.23
C ASP A 276 12.78 18.30 10.54
N PRO A 277 12.24 18.70 11.72
CA PRO A 277 12.69 18.22 13.02
C PRO A 277 12.62 16.71 13.22
N ILE A 278 11.77 16.00 12.46
CA ILE A 278 11.66 14.54 12.52
C ILE A 278 12.99 13.84 12.28
N ARG A 279 13.86 14.42 11.43
CA ARG A 279 15.17 13.87 11.06
C ARG A 279 16.13 13.73 12.24
N LYS A 280 15.85 14.37 13.36
CA LYS A 280 16.64 14.35 14.60
C LYS A 280 16.01 13.47 15.69
N VAL A 281 14.85 12.85 15.44
CA VAL A 281 14.18 12.02 16.43
C VAL A 281 14.93 10.69 16.57
N LYS A 282 15.40 10.39 17.78
CA LYS A 282 16.02 9.11 18.12
C LYS A 282 14.98 7.98 18.20
N ASN A 283 15.41 6.74 18.15
CA ASN A 283 14.56 5.54 18.14
C ASN A 283 13.56 5.49 16.99
N PHE A 284 13.86 6.21 15.88
CA PHE A 284 13.03 6.28 14.71
C PHE A 284 13.86 5.89 13.47
N LEU A 285 13.54 4.77 12.86
CA LEU A 285 14.16 4.30 11.62
C LEU A 285 13.31 4.73 10.42
N PHE A 286 13.90 5.48 9.51
CA PHE A 286 13.20 6.08 8.38
C PHE A 286 13.49 5.36 7.07
N SER A 287 12.45 5.20 6.27
CA SER A 287 12.52 4.86 4.86
C SER A 287 11.68 5.91 4.07
N ALA A 288 12.08 6.27 2.88
CA ALA A 288 11.51 7.41 2.16
C ALA A 288 10.47 6.98 1.12
N HIS A 289 9.39 6.35 1.57
CA HIS A 289 8.26 5.82 0.79
C HIS A 289 8.71 5.01 -0.45
N ARG A 290 9.69 4.14 -0.21
CA ARG A 290 10.35 3.35 -1.26
C ARG A 290 10.01 1.88 -1.25
N ALA A 291 9.24 1.41 -0.26
CA ALA A 291 8.98 -0.01 -0.05
C ALA A 291 8.47 -0.72 -1.31
N GLY A 292 7.51 -0.12 -2.01
CA GLY A 292 6.95 -0.67 -3.24
C GLY A 292 7.65 -0.24 -4.53
N ALA A 293 8.60 0.70 -4.48
CA ALA A 293 9.16 1.37 -5.68
C ALA A 293 10.30 0.58 -6.32
N LEU A 294 10.11 -0.71 -6.58
CA LEU A 294 11.07 -1.56 -7.27
C LEU A 294 10.75 -1.65 -8.77
N LYS A 295 11.77 -1.69 -9.61
CA LYS A 295 11.60 -1.83 -11.07
C LYS A 295 10.74 -3.04 -11.43
N HIS A 296 10.96 -4.17 -10.77
CA HIS A 296 10.18 -5.39 -10.96
C HIS A 296 8.70 -5.18 -10.62
N THR A 297 8.40 -4.53 -9.51
CA THR A 297 7.02 -4.22 -9.09
C THR A 297 6.26 -3.43 -10.15
N PHE A 298 6.91 -2.42 -10.74
CA PHE A 298 6.26 -1.64 -11.80
C PHE A 298 6.00 -2.48 -13.05
N THR A 299 6.93 -3.33 -13.47
CA THR A 299 6.73 -4.17 -14.66
C THR A 299 5.70 -5.29 -14.43
N GLU A 300 5.55 -5.78 -13.19
CA GLU A 300 4.50 -6.74 -12.81
C GLU A 300 3.11 -6.13 -12.96
N MET A 301 2.93 -4.81 -12.77
CA MET A 301 1.64 -4.14 -13.05
C MET A 301 1.15 -4.44 -14.46
N GLY A 302 2.04 -4.31 -15.45
CA GLY A 302 1.67 -4.56 -16.84
C GLY A 302 1.28 -6.01 -17.09
N GLU A 303 1.87 -6.96 -16.39
CA GLU A 303 1.55 -8.38 -16.50
C GLU A 303 0.14 -8.68 -15.98
N ILE A 304 -0.17 -8.25 -14.75
CA ILE A 304 -1.50 -8.48 -14.16
C ILE A 304 -2.60 -7.73 -14.91
N VAL A 305 -2.31 -6.51 -15.40
CA VAL A 305 -3.24 -5.73 -16.21
C VAL A 305 -3.57 -6.43 -17.53
N LEU A 306 -2.56 -6.92 -18.26
CA LEU A 306 -2.77 -7.64 -19.52
C LEU A 306 -3.59 -8.91 -19.32
N GLU A 307 -3.32 -9.66 -18.27
CA GLU A 307 -4.06 -10.88 -17.99
C GLU A 307 -5.52 -10.58 -17.66
N ASP A 308 -5.79 -9.60 -16.79
CA ASP A 308 -7.16 -9.23 -16.47
C ASP A 308 -7.91 -8.60 -17.64
N MET A 309 -7.24 -7.79 -18.47
CA MET A 309 -7.83 -7.32 -19.73
C MET A 309 -8.21 -8.48 -20.66
N ARG A 310 -7.37 -9.52 -20.73
CA ARG A 310 -7.65 -10.74 -21.52
C ARG A 310 -8.89 -11.48 -20.98
N LEU A 311 -9.00 -11.62 -19.66
CA LEU A 311 -10.16 -12.25 -19.03
C LEU A 311 -11.44 -11.44 -19.28
N ILE A 312 -11.41 -10.14 -19.01
CA ILE A 312 -12.55 -9.22 -19.20
C ILE A 312 -12.98 -9.17 -20.67
N SER A 313 -12.03 -9.21 -21.63
CA SER A 313 -12.36 -9.27 -23.06
C SER A 313 -13.17 -10.51 -23.44
N LYS A 314 -13.04 -11.59 -22.69
CA LYS A 314 -13.81 -12.84 -22.82
C LYS A 314 -15.05 -12.89 -21.93
N ASN A 315 -15.45 -11.76 -21.33
CA ASN A 315 -16.53 -11.65 -20.34
C ASN A 315 -16.31 -12.52 -19.08
N LEU A 316 -15.05 -12.77 -18.73
CA LEU A 316 -14.64 -13.43 -17.48
C LEU A 316 -14.25 -12.36 -16.44
N PRO A 317 -14.43 -12.63 -15.13
CA PRO A 317 -14.06 -11.69 -14.08
C PRO A 317 -12.53 -11.51 -14.00
N PRO A 318 -12.04 -10.32 -13.62
CA PRO A 318 -10.63 -10.10 -13.31
C PRO A 318 -10.22 -10.91 -12.08
N ARG A 319 -8.94 -11.34 -12.02
CA ARG A 319 -8.43 -12.23 -10.97
C ARG A 319 -7.17 -11.71 -10.26
N LEU A 320 -6.35 -10.95 -10.95
CA LEU A 320 -5.03 -10.57 -10.46
C LEU A 320 -5.01 -9.15 -9.88
N CYS A 321 -5.70 -8.22 -10.52
CA CYS A 321 -5.90 -6.88 -9.98
C CYS A 321 -6.93 -6.90 -8.84
N LYS A 322 -6.77 -6.00 -7.89
CA LYS A 322 -7.75 -5.77 -6.84
C LYS A 322 -9.03 -5.20 -7.43
N ARG A 323 -10.17 -5.78 -7.10
CA ARG A 323 -11.48 -5.28 -7.52
C ARG A 323 -11.99 -4.24 -6.52
N ALA A 324 -12.65 -3.21 -7.05
CA ALA A 324 -13.42 -2.30 -6.21
C ALA A 324 -14.65 -3.04 -5.66
N GLU A 325 -14.85 -2.97 -4.35
CA GLU A 325 -16.00 -3.54 -3.65
C GLU A 325 -16.93 -2.42 -3.21
N ARG A 326 -18.24 -2.60 -3.42
CA ARG A 326 -19.25 -1.56 -3.16
C ARG A 326 -19.25 -1.08 -1.71
N GLU A 327 -18.99 -2.00 -0.79
CA GLU A 327 -19.03 -1.75 0.66
C GLU A 327 -17.86 -0.89 1.14
N THR A 328 -16.72 -1.00 0.50
CA THR A 328 -15.46 -0.40 0.97
C THR A 328 -14.99 0.78 0.13
N VAL A 329 -15.22 0.76 -1.19
CA VAL A 329 -14.61 1.75 -2.11
C VAL A 329 -15.03 3.19 -1.81
N ARG A 330 -16.29 3.41 -1.39
CA ARG A 330 -16.81 4.73 -1.01
C ARG A 330 -16.15 5.32 0.25
N LEU A 331 -15.46 4.49 1.03
CA LEU A 331 -14.76 4.90 2.24
C LEU A 331 -13.29 5.22 1.99
N ILE A 332 -12.74 4.75 0.87
CA ILE A 332 -11.32 4.90 0.55
C ILE A 332 -11.02 6.36 0.18
N ARG A 333 -9.93 6.88 0.74
CA ARG A 333 -9.41 8.24 0.51
C ARG A 333 -7.91 8.16 0.23
N SER A 334 -7.55 7.71 -0.96
CA SER A 334 -6.16 7.78 -1.44
C SER A 334 -5.98 8.97 -2.37
N LYS A 335 -4.83 9.64 -2.24
CA LYS A 335 -4.34 10.60 -3.25
C LYS A 335 -3.18 9.96 -3.98
N PRO A 336 -2.96 10.26 -5.26
CA PRO A 336 -1.75 9.87 -5.96
C PRO A 336 -0.52 10.37 -5.21
N VAL A 337 0.54 9.57 -5.16
CA VAL A 337 1.84 10.04 -4.68
C VAL A 337 2.36 11.03 -5.73
N ALA A 338 2.59 12.28 -5.35
CA ALA A 338 3.24 13.24 -6.23
C ALA A 338 4.67 12.77 -6.50
N ILE A 339 5.00 12.54 -7.77
CA ILE A 339 6.38 12.33 -8.20
C ILE A 339 6.84 13.69 -8.71
N ASN A 340 7.72 14.34 -7.93
CA ASN A 340 8.42 15.56 -8.34
C ASN A 340 9.62 15.20 -9.21
#